data_f5fe3228668ec46779aa18cefc27ff61
#
_entry.id   f5fe3228668ec46779aa18cefc27ff61
#
_cell.length_a   1.000
_cell.length_b   1.000
_cell.length_c   1.000
_cell.angle_alpha   90.00
_cell.angle_beta   90.00
_cell.angle_gamma   90.00
#
_symmetry.space_group_name_H-M   'P 1'
#
loop_
_entity.id
_entity.type
_entity.pdbx_description
1 polymer ?
#
loop_
_entity_poly.entity_id
_entity_poly.type
_entity_poly.pdbx_seq_one_letter_code
_entity_poly.pdbx_strand_id
1 'polypeptide(L)'
;YKRQVEEDLYNWKDTYEEGQDTPQALWDACYAAIASSNHALQGIKNLGNPTSLNPQKGEALVCRAYAHFMLATTFCQAYNSNTAEQELGIPYMETLQTTVAPHYERGTLASVYRKIAADLEEGIPLINDDAYSIPKYHFNKKAAYAFAARFYLYYMQPDFSNCKKLV
;
A
#
# COMPACT_ATOMS: atom_id res chain seq x y z
N TYR A 1 -29.69 -3.49 -1.25
CA TYR A 1 -28.49 -2.88 -1.87
C TYR A 1 -27.23 -3.70 -1.59
N LYS A 2 -26.76 -3.83 -0.32
CA LYS A 2 -25.53 -4.60 0.01
C LYS A 2 -25.60 -6.05 -0.52
N ARG A 3 -26.71 -6.73 -0.30
CA ARG A 3 -26.90 -8.12 -0.70
C ARG A 3 -26.85 -8.31 -2.22
N GLN A 4 -27.29 -7.32 -3.00
CA GLN A 4 -27.26 -7.37 -4.46
C GLN A 4 -25.83 -7.28 -4.99
N VAL A 5 -25.02 -6.37 -4.47
CA VAL A 5 -23.60 -6.22 -4.87
C VAL A 5 -22.81 -7.50 -4.52
N GLU A 6 -23.02 -8.06 -3.33
CA GLU A 6 -22.38 -9.31 -2.90
C GLU A 6 -22.79 -10.48 -3.81
N GLU A 7 -24.07 -10.57 -4.19
CA GLU A 7 -24.58 -11.60 -5.10
C GLU A 7 -24.03 -11.44 -6.53
N ASP A 8 -23.92 -10.22 -7.02
CA ASP A 8 -23.37 -9.92 -8.34
C ASP A 8 -21.86 -10.20 -8.39
N LEU A 9 -21.11 -9.86 -7.35
CA LEU A 9 -19.69 -10.23 -7.21
C LEU A 9 -19.50 -11.75 -7.15
N TYR A 10 -20.34 -12.46 -6.37
CA TYR A 10 -20.30 -13.92 -6.31
C TYR A 10 -20.57 -14.58 -7.67
N ASN A 11 -21.47 -13.99 -8.46
CA ASN A 11 -21.82 -14.46 -9.80
C ASN A 11 -20.94 -13.90 -10.93
N TRP A 12 -19.84 -13.22 -10.60
CA TRP A 12 -18.91 -12.60 -11.56
C TRP A 12 -19.59 -11.62 -12.53
N LYS A 13 -20.62 -10.91 -12.05
CA LYS A 13 -21.28 -9.86 -12.82
C LYS A 13 -20.61 -8.50 -12.60
N ASP A 14 -20.76 -7.62 -13.58
CA ASP A 14 -20.34 -6.25 -13.43
C ASP A 14 -21.12 -5.54 -12.32
N THR A 15 -20.40 -4.86 -11.44
CA THR A 15 -21.00 -4.08 -10.35
C THR A 15 -20.83 -2.59 -10.66
N TYR A 16 -21.90 -1.94 -11.08
CA TYR A 16 -21.92 -0.50 -11.41
C TYR A 16 -22.52 0.37 -10.30
N GLU A 17 -22.88 -0.23 -9.18
CA GLU A 17 -23.53 0.49 -8.10
C GLU A 17 -22.52 1.30 -7.27
N GLU A 18 -22.88 2.55 -6.98
CA GLU A 18 -22.17 3.40 -6.03
C GLU A 18 -22.55 3.01 -4.60
N GLY A 19 -21.62 2.42 -3.85
CA GLY A 19 -21.84 2.00 -2.46
C GLY A 19 -20.52 1.77 -1.73
N GLN A 20 -20.56 1.79 -0.38
CA GLN A 20 -19.36 1.68 0.46
C GLN A 20 -18.62 0.33 0.35
N ASP A 21 -19.33 -0.73 -0.04
CA ASP A 21 -18.78 -2.10 -0.10
C ASP A 21 -18.51 -2.55 -1.55
N THR A 22 -18.30 -1.61 -2.46
CA THR A 22 -18.02 -1.90 -3.87
C THR A 22 -16.51 -1.93 -4.16
N PRO A 23 -16.05 -2.63 -5.21
CA PRO A 23 -14.66 -2.57 -5.66
C PRO A 23 -14.19 -1.14 -5.95
N GLN A 24 -15.06 -0.29 -6.52
CA GLN A 24 -14.76 1.13 -6.78
C GLN A 24 -14.51 1.89 -5.48
N ALA A 25 -15.34 1.70 -4.46
CA ALA A 25 -15.15 2.36 -3.16
C ALA A 25 -13.83 1.96 -2.49
N LEU A 26 -13.45 0.67 -2.57
CA LEU A 26 -12.15 0.21 -2.08
C LEU A 26 -10.99 0.85 -2.85
N TRP A 27 -11.10 0.92 -4.19
CA TRP A 27 -10.11 1.57 -5.04
C TRP A 27 -9.91 3.02 -4.65
N ASP A 28 -10.99 3.78 -4.57
CA ASP A 28 -10.96 5.21 -4.26
C ASP A 28 -10.43 5.47 -2.83
N ALA A 29 -10.86 4.67 -1.85
CA ALA A 29 -10.38 4.80 -0.47
C ALA A 29 -8.88 4.52 -0.36
N CYS A 30 -8.38 3.49 -1.04
CA CYS A 30 -6.95 3.18 -1.03
C CYS A 30 -6.12 4.30 -1.69
N TYR A 31 -6.54 4.82 -2.85
CA TYR A 31 -5.84 5.93 -3.49
C TYR A 31 -5.94 7.24 -2.72
N ALA A 32 -7.04 7.50 -2.00
CA ALA A 32 -7.14 8.63 -1.08
C ALA A 32 -6.14 8.51 0.09
N ALA A 33 -5.96 7.31 0.65
CA ALA A 33 -4.96 7.05 1.69
C ALA A 33 -3.53 7.21 1.16
N ILE A 34 -3.25 6.75 -0.08
CA ILE A 34 -1.96 6.94 -0.75
C ILE A 34 -1.69 8.43 -0.97
N ALA A 35 -2.67 9.19 -1.45
CA ALA A 35 -2.54 10.63 -1.65
C ALA A 35 -2.23 11.35 -0.33
N SER A 36 -2.90 11.00 0.75
CA SER A 36 -2.64 11.54 2.09
C SER A 36 -1.21 11.23 2.57
N SER A 37 -0.74 10.00 2.35
CA SER A 37 0.63 9.58 2.67
C SER A 37 1.66 10.37 1.86
N ASN A 38 1.43 10.55 0.56
CA ASN A 38 2.31 11.34 -0.31
C ASN A 38 2.33 12.82 0.06
N HIS A 39 1.20 13.37 0.53
CA HIS A 39 1.13 14.73 1.08
C HIS A 39 2.02 14.88 2.31
N ALA A 40 1.94 13.95 3.26
CA ALA A 40 2.76 13.95 4.46
C ALA A 40 4.26 13.86 4.10
N LEU A 41 4.62 12.92 3.22
CA LEU A 41 6.01 12.74 2.76
C LEU A 41 6.54 13.98 2.04
N GLN A 42 5.74 14.62 1.19
CA GLN A 42 6.13 15.86 0.52
C GLN A 42 6.28 17.02 1.51
N GLY A 43 5.40 17.14 2.51
CA GLY A 43 5.51 18.12 3.57
C GLY A 43 6.81 17.96 4.38
N ILE A 44 7.15 16.74 4.77
CA ILE A 44 8.39 16.43 5.48
C ILE A 44 9.62 16.77 4.60
N LYS A 45 9.57 16.43 3.32
CA LYS A 45 10.64 16.77 2.35
C LYS A 45 10.81 18.27 2.21
N ASN A 46 9.73 19.04 2.13
CA ASN A 46 9.77 20.51 2.02
C ASN A 46 10.38 21.17 3.27
N LEU A 47 10.28 20.53 4.44
CA LEU A 47 10.93 20.94 5.68
C LEU A 47 12.41 20.51 5.77
N GLY A 48 12.96 19.87 4.74
CA GLY A 48 14.36 19.42 4.70
C GLY A 48 14.57 18.05 5.40
N ASN A 49 13.54 17.22 5.52
CA ASN A 49 13.60 15.90 6.16
C ASN A 49 14.20 15.94 7.59
N PRO A 50 13.66 16.72 8.51
CA PRO A 50 14.19 16.78 9.87
C PRO A 50 14.01 15.43 10.58
N THR A 51 15.05 14.99 11.30
CA THR A 51 15.04 13.69 12.02
C THR A 51 13.94 13.60 13.08
N SER A 52 13.47 14.73 13.60
CA SER A 52 12.34 14.80 14.52
C SER A 52 11.00 14.31 13.92
N LEU A 53 10.88 14.30 12.60
CA LEU A 53 9.73 13.81 11.86
C LEU A 53 9.92 12.38 11.30
N ASN A 54 11.00 11.69 11.66
CA ASN A 54 11.24 10.32 11.23
C ASN A 54 10.09 9.36 11.58
N PRO A 55 9.47 9.41 12.79
CA PRO A 55 8.34 8.54 13.09
C PRO A 55 7.17 8.74 12.15
N GLN A 56 6.80 9.99 11.84
CA GLN A 56 5.70 10.32 10.92
C GLN A 56 6.05 9.95 9.47
N LYS A 57 7.32 10.11 9.07
CA LYS A 57 7.81 9.64 7.76
C LYS A 57 7.68 8.13 7.66
N GLY A 58 8.11 7.40 8.68
CA GLY A 58 8.02 5.93 8.73
C GLY A 58 6.57 5.45 8.63
N GLU A 59 5.67 6.05 9.40
CA GLU A 59 4.24 5.74 9.35
C GLU A 59 3.65 6.02 7.96
N ALA A 60 3.95 7.17 7.35
CA ALA A 60 3.43 7.52 6.02
C ALA A 60 3.90 6.55 4.94
N LEU A 61 5.16 6.07 4.99
CA LEU A 61 5.67 5.04 4.08
C LEU A 61 4.95 3.71 4.27
N VAL A 62 4.75 3.27 5.52
CA VAL A 62 4.01 2.02 5.82
C VAL A 62 2.54 2.11 5.41
N CYS A 63 1.88 3.26 5.62
CA CYS A 63 0.51 3.50 5.15
C CYS A 63 0.41 3.42 3.63
N ARG A 64 1.35 4.03 2.91
CA ARG A 64 1.43 3.96 1.44
C ARG A 64 1.63 2.54 0.94
N ALA A 65 2.55 1.81 1.55
CA ALA A 65 2.79 0.40 1.27
C ALA A 65 1.54 -0.46 1.50
N TYR A 66 0.86 -0.25 2.62
CA TYR A 66 -0.36 -0.99 2.97
C TYR A 66 -1.47 -0.78 1.95
N ALA A 67 -1.76 0.47 1.59
CA ALA A 67 -2.82 0.78 0.64
C ALA A 67 -2.53 0.22 -0.76
N HIS A 68 -1.27 0.30 -1.25
CA HIS A 68 -0.88 -0.34 -2.51
C HIS A 68 -0.94 -1.88 -2.43
N PHE A 69 -0.61 -2.47 -1.29
CA PHE A 69 -0.74 -3.92 -1.10
C PHE A 69 -2.21 -4.36 -1.16
N MET A 70 -3.13 -3.62 -0.53
CA MET A 70 -4.56 -3.90 -0.61
C MET A 70 -5.08 -3.83 -2.05
N LEU A 71 -4.67 -2.81 -2.80
CA LEU A 71 -4.99 -2.69 -4.23
C LEU A 71 -4.43 -3.86 -5.04
N ALA A 72 -3.14 -4.19 -4.86
CA ALA A 72 -2.49 -5.26 -5.61
C ALA A 72 -3.14 -6.62 -5.36
N THR A 73 -3.46 -6.94 -4.10
CA THR A 73 -4.09 -8.22 -3.76
C THR A 73 -5.54 -8.34 -4.20
N THR A 74 -6.23 -7.21 -4.45
CA THR A 74 -7.62 -7.20 -4.89
C THR A 74 -7.75 -7.14 -6.41
N PHE A 75 -6.90 -6.36 -7.09
CA PHE A 75 -7.09 -6.02 -8.51
C PHE A 75 -6.03 -6.61 -9.44
N CYS A 76 -5.06 -7.36 -8.93
CA CYS A 76 -4.04 -8.04 -9.72
C CYS A 76 -4.09 -9.55 -9.50
N GLN A 77 -3.34 -10.28 -10.34
CA GLN A 77 -3.10 -11.70 -10.13
C GLN A 77 -2.33 -11.96 -8.82
N ALA A 78 -2.44 -13.17 -8.27
CA ALA A 78 -1.60 -13.56 -7.16
C ALA A 78 -0.12 -13.51 -7.57
N TYR A 79 0.74 -12.96 -6.70
CA TYR A 79 2.16 -12.82 -7.02
C TYR A 79 2.80 -14.19 -7.28
N ASN A 80 3.45 -14.30 -8.44
CA ASN A 80 4.27 -15.44 -8.81
C ASN A 80 5.59 -14.90 -9.41
N SER A 81 6.72 -15.22 -8.79
CA SER A 81 8.04 -14.74 -9.20
C SER A 81 8.41 -15.08 -10.66
N ASN A 82 7.83 -16.14 -11.22
CA ASN A 82 8.11 -16.55 -12.60
C ASN A 82 7.33 -15.71 -13.64
N THR A 83 6.19 -15.13 -13.28
CA THR A 83 5.28 -14.44 -14.21
C THR A 83 5.06 -12.97 -13.88
N ALA A 84 5.37 -12.52 -12.66
CA ALA A 84 5.07 -11.17 -12.19
C ALA A 84 5.69 -10.03 -13.02
N GLU A 85 6.77 -10.28 -13.75
CA GLU A 85 7.37 -9.29 -14.67
C GLU A 85 6.54 -9.09 -15.95
N GLN A 86 5.69 -10.05 -16.33
CA GLN A 86 4.80 -9.97 -17.48
C GLN A 86 3.37 -9.59 -17.11
N GLU A 87 3.00 -9.71 -15.84
CA GLU A 87 1.66 -9.41 -15.34
C GLU A 87 1.49 -7.92 -15.04
N LEU A 88 0.30 -7.40 -15.37
CA LEU A 88 -0.03 -6.00 -15.08
C LEU A 88 -0.25 -5.80 -13.58
N GLY A 89 0.46 -4.81 -13.03
CA GLY A 89 0.25 -4.31 -11.68
C GLY A 89 -0.84 -3.24 -11.59
N ILE A 90 -0.80 -2.44 -10.55
CA ILE A 90 -1.56 -1.20 -10.35
C ILE A 90 -0.65 0.01 -10.56
N PRO A 91 -1.18 1.22 -10.82
CA PRO A 91 -0.40 2.44 -10.74
C PRO A 91 0.18 2.64 -9.33
N TYR A 92 1.51 2.69 -9.21
CA TYR A 92 2.18 2.93 -7.94
C TYR A 92 2.52 4.42 -7.78
N MET A 93 1.81 5.09 -6.88
CA MET A 93 1.88 6.54 -6.70
C MET A 93 2.87 6.92 -5.61
N GLU A 94 4.03 7.51 -6.01
CA GLU A 94 5.13 7.89 -5.10
C GLU A 94 5.17 9.39 -4.81
N THR A 95 4.45 10.18 -5.59
CA THR A 95 4.50 11.64 -5.51
C THR A 95 3.12 12.25 -5.40
N LEU A 96 3.07 13.45 -4.82
CA LEU A 96 1.87 14.26 -4.80
C LEU A 96 1.45 14.64 -6.22
N GLN A 97 0.19 14.41 -6.56
CA GLN A 97 -0.37 14.80 -7.85
C GLN A 97 -0.92 16.23 -7.80
N THR A 98 -0.47 17.04 -8.74
CA THR A 98 -0.91 18.44 -8.90
C THR A 98 -1.69 18.66 -10.18
N THR A 99 -1.76 17.66 -11.06
CA THR A 99 -2.45 17.72 -12.35
C THR A 99 -3.82 17.08 -12.27
N VAL A 100 -4.81 17.68 -12.89
CA VAL A 100 -6.17 17.12 -12.98
C VAL A 100 -6.20 15.99 -14.01
N ALA A 101 -6.75 14.84 -13.63
CA ALA A 101 -6.90 13.64 -14.46
C ALA A 101 -5.63 13.21 -15.23
N PRO A 102 -4.49 13.01 -14.56
CA PRO A 102 -3.28 12.53 -15.21
C PRO A 102 -3.46 11.09 -15.68
N HIS A 103 -2.79 10.74 -16.78
CA HIS A 103 -2.71 9.35 -17.22
C HIS A 103 -1.64 8.61 -16.41
N TYR A 104 -1.97 7.42 -15.88
CA TYR A 104 -1.05 6.59 -15.12
C TYR A 104 -0.80 5.26 -15.80
N GLU A 105 0.47 4.89 -15.91
CA GLU A 105 0.86 3.56 -16.33
C GLU A 105 0.76 2.56 -15.17
N ARG A 106 0.24 1.37 -15.45
CA ARG A 106 0.09 0.33 -14.42
C ARG A 106 1.43 -0.26 -13.97
N GLY A 107 2.40 -0.35 -14.88
CA GLY A 107 3.64 -1.07 -14.60
C GLY A 107 3.41 -2.58 -14.42
N THR A 108 4.47 -3.31 -14.04
CA THR A 108 4.40 -4.75 -13.80
C THR A 108 4.03 -5.05 -12.34
N LEU A 109 3.42 -6.21 -12.10
CA LEU A 109 3.13 -6.68 -10.75
C LEU A 109 4.41 -6.80 -9.90
N ALA A 110 5.51 -7.29 -10.50
CA ALA A 110 6.81 -7.35 -9.84
C ALA A 110 7.31 -5.97 -9.41
N SER A 111 7.13 -4.93 -10.24
CA SER A 111 7.53 -3.56 -9.89
C SER A 111 6.72 -3.02 -8.71
N VAL A 112 5.42 -3.31 -8.64
CA VAL A 112 4.55 -2.93 -7.52
C VAL A 112 5.05 -3.56 -6.22
N TYR A 113 5.30 -4.87 -6.20
CA TYR A 113 5.77 -5.57 -5.00
C TYR A 113 7.16 -5.10 -4.54
N ARG A 114 8.09 -4.81 -5.49
CA ARG A 114 9.40 -4.21 -5.16
C ARG A 114 9.25 -2.84 -4.47
N LYS A 115 8.34 -2.01 -4.96
CA LYS A 115 8.11 -0.68 -4.38
C LYS A 115 7.44 -0.74 -3.01
N ILE A 116 6.51 -1.67 -2.80
CA ILE A 116 5.93 -1.94 -1.47
C ILE A 116 7.04 -2.37 -0.50
N ALA A 117 7.92 -3.29 -0.93
CA ALA A 117 9.05 -3.74 -0.11
C ALA A 117 9.98 -2.57 0.25
N ALA A 118 10.31 -1.70 -0.71
CA ALA A 118 11.17 -0.54 -0.48
C ALA A 118 10.55 0.43 0.55
N ASP A 119 9.25 0.71 0.45
CA ASP A 119 8.54 1.55 1.41
C ASP A 119 8.56 0.96 2.84
N LEU A 120 8.43 -0.38 2.96
CA LEU A 120 8.50 -1.07 4.25
C LEU A 120 9.93 -1.07 4.81
N GLU A 121 10.93 -1.36 3.98
CA GLU A 121 12.34 -1.40 4.37
C GLU A 121 12.84 -0.01 4.82
N GLU A 122 12.39 1.07 4.18
CA GLU A 122 12.68 2.44 4.61
C GLU A 122 11.84 2.86 5.82
N GLY A 123 10.53 2.56 5.81
CA GLY A 123 9.59 3.11 6.79
C GLY A 123 9.69 2.48 8.17
N ILE A 124 9.76 1.14 8.28
CA ILE A 124 9.70 0.44 9.56
C ILE A 124 10.81 0.86 10.54
N PRO A 125 12.08 1.02 10.14
CA PRO A 125 13.13 1.47 11.05
C PRO A 125 12.91 2.87 11.62
N LEU A 126 12.16 3.73 10.92
CA LEU A 126 11.89 5.11 11.31
C LEU A 126 10.75 5.22 12.36
N ILE A 127 9.89 4.20 12.48
CA ILE A 127 8.75 4.22 13.41
C ILE A 127 9.27 4.23 14.86
N ASN A 128 8.73 5.17 15.65
CA ASN A 128 8.94 5.23 17.09
C ASN A 128 7.60 5.45 17.79
N ASP A 129 7.18 4.48 18.59
CA ASP A 129 5.88 4.48 19.26
C ASP A 129 5.76 5.61 20.30
N ASP A 130 6.88 6.08 20.87
CA ASP A 130 6.92 7.19 21.85
C ASP A 130 6.58 8.56 21.23
N ALA A 131 6.59 8.65 19.89
CA ALA A 131 6.21 9.87 19.18
C ALA A 131 4.68 10.10 19.13
N TYR A 132 3.88 9.09 19.52
CA TYR A 132 2.42 9.14 19.44
C TYR A 132 1.79 9.16 20.81
N SER A 133 0.83 10.06 21.03
CA SER A 133 0.05 10.12 22.28
C SER A 133 -0.81 8.87 22.49
N ILE A 134 -1.32 8.28 21.42
CA ILE A 134 -2.12 7.05 21.43
C ILE A 134 -1.63 6.11 20.31
N PRO A 135 -0.56 5.32 20.54
CA PRO A 135 0.04 4.47 19.50
C PRO A 135 -0.93 3.47 18.84
N LYS A 136 -2.03 3.13 19.52
CA LYS A 136 -3.03 2.18 18.98
C LYS A 136 -3.79 2.69 17.76
N TYR A 137 -3.79 3.99 17.52
CA TYR A 137 -4.45 4.60 16.34
C TYR A 137 -3.49 4.82 15.18
N HIS A 138 -2.24 4.40 15.31
CA HIS A 138 -1.18 4.58 14.33
C HIS A 138 -0.63 3.24 13.86
N PHE A 139 0.08 3.24 12.74
CA PHE A 139 0.97 2.13 12.41
C PHE A 139 2.15 2.15 13.39
N ASN A 140 1.89 1.68 14.60
CA ASN A 140 2.94 1.47 15.59
C ASN A 140 3.87 0.34 15.13
N LYS A 141 5.01 0.19 15.81
CA LYS A 141 6.05 -0.76 15.42
C LYS A 141 5.53 -2.20 15.29
N LYS A 142 4.68 -2.64 16.21
CA LYS A 142 4.08 -3.98 16.20
C LYS A 142 3.15 -4.19 15.00
N ALA A 143 2.30 -3.20 14.69
CA ALA A 143 1.39 -3.25 13.55
C ALA A 143 2.17 -3.25 12.21
N ALA A 144 3.23 -2.43 12.12
CA ALA A 144 4.07 -2.36 10.93
C ALA A 144 4.80 -3.69 10.66
N TYR A 145 5.38 -4.32 11.69
CA TYR A 145 5.99 -5.65 11.54
C TYR A 145 4.97 -6.75 11.22
N ALA A 146 3.78 -6.71 11.83
CA ALA A 146 2.72 -7.67 11.52
C ALA A 146 2.27 -7.56 10.06
N PHE A 147 2.13 -6.32 9.55
CA PHE A 147 1.83 -6.09 8.15
C PHE A 147 2.98 -6.55 7.24
N ALA A 148 4.22 -6.23 7.56
CA ALA A 148 5.37 -6.66 6.76
C ALA A 148 5.48 -8.19 6.70
N ALA A 149 5.24 -8.90 7.81
CA ALA A 149 5.21 -10.37 7.81
C ALA A 149 4.13 -10.91 6.86
N ARG A 150 2.92 -10.32 6.88
CA ARG A 150 1.86 -10.66 5.93
C ARG A 150 2.27 -10.36 4.49
N PHE A 151 2.83 -9.19 4.21
CA PHE A 151 3.29 -8.81 2.88
C PHE A 151 4.32 -9.81 2.34
N TYR A 152 5.35 -10.14 3.11
CA TYR A 152 6.39 -11.08 2.66
C TYR A 152 5.90 -12.52 2.49
N LEU A 153 4.83 -12.91 3.18
CA LEU A 153 4.16 -14.18 2.93
C LEU A 153 3.52 -14.22 1.53
N TYR A 154 2.98 -13.09 1.06
CA TYR A 154 2.43 -12.94 -0.31
C TYR A 154 3.53 -12.73 -1.35
N TYR A 155 4.58 -11.99 -0.98
CA TYR A 155 5.75 -11.72 -1.82
C TYR A 155 6.77 -12.87 -1.72
N MET A 156 6.33 -14.09 -2.03
CA MET A 156 7.20 -15.26 -1.96
C MET A 156 8.25 -15.24 -3.07
N GLN A 157 9.51 -15.11 -2.68
CA GLN A 157 10.66 -15.37 -3.53
C GLN A 157 11.06 -16.84 -3.42
N PRO A 158 11.63 -17.48 -4.49
CA PRO A 158 11.95 -18.90 -4.51
C PRO A 158 12.88 -19.35 -3.38
N ASP A 159 13.75 -18.46 -2.90
CA ASP A 159 14.74 -18.72 -1.85
C ASP A 159 14.31 -18.27 -0.45
N PHE A 160 13.08 -17.75 -0.30
CA PHE A 160 12.57 -17.17 0.96
C PHE A 160 13.48 -16.08 1.56
N SER A 161 14.43 -15.52 0.78
CA SER A 161 15.39 -14.51 1.27
C SER A 161 14.70 -13.28 1.86
N ASN A 162 13.53 -12.91 1.33
CA ASN A 162 12.76 -11.78 1.83
C ASN A 162 12.14 -12.01 3.21
N CYS A 163 11.77 -13.24 3.56
CA CYS A 163 11.21 -13.55 4.87
C CYS A 163 12.24 -13.47 6.00
N LYS A 164 13.53 -13.58 5.68
CA LYS A 164 14.63 -13.54 6.68
C LYS A 164 15.03 -12.11 7.06
N LYS A 165 14.59 -11.09 6.32
CA LYS A 165 14.96 -9.68 6.59
C LYS A 165 14.21 -9.05 7.77
N LEU A 166 13.22 -9.73 8.32
CA LEU A 166 12.36 -9.24 9.41
C LEU A 166 12.66 -9.84 10.78
N VAL A 167 13.65 -10.72 10.87
CA VAL A 167 14.07 -11.37 12.14
C VAL A 167 15.28 -10.68 12.71
#